data_0129faa0e78d31d68b0a34bf7239cb62
#
_entry.id   0129faa0e78d31d68b0a34bf7239cb62
#
_cell.length_a   1.000
_cell.length_b   1.000
_cell.length_c   1.000
_cell.angle_alpha   90.00
_cell.angle_beta   90.00
_cell.angle_gamma   90.00
#
_symmetry.space_group_name_H-M   'P 1'
#
loop_
_entity.id
_entity.type
_entity.pdbx_description
1 polymer ?
#
loop_
_entity_poly.entity_id
_entity_poly.type
_entity_poly.pdbx_seq_one_letter_code
_entity_poly.pdbx_strand_id
1 'polypeptide(L)'
;LTGNIGRPGVGVNPLRGQNNVQGSCDMGSFPHELPGYRHVKIDAVRTVFEDMWGVKIDNEPGLRIPNMLDAAVEGSFKGLYCQGEDILQSDPDTKHVAAGLAAMDCVIVHDLFLNETANYAHVFLPGSTFLEKDGTFTNAERRINRVRKVMAPRNGYADWEVTQLFANAMGANWTYT
;
A
#
# COMPACT_ATOMS: atom_id res chain seq x y z
N LEU A 1 20.79 -19.69 -13.28
CA LEU A 1 22.13 -19.50 -13.82
C LEU A 1 23.22 -19.98 -12.85
N THR A 2 23.11 -19.70 -11.55
CA THR A 2 24.10 -20.11 -10.54
C THR A 2 23.93 -21.55 -10.06
N GLY A 3 22.83 -22.24 -10.42
CA GLY A 3 22.54 -23.63 -10.02
C GLY A 3 22.26 -23.80 -8.52
N ASN A 4 21.93 -22.74 -7.80
CA ASN A 4 21.72 -22.80 -6.34
C ASN A 4 20.28 -23.15 -5.95
N ILE A 5 19.28 -22.78 -6.75
CA ILE A 5 17.86 -23.02 -6.43
C ILE A 5 17.61 -24.53 -6.31
N GLY A 6 16.93 -24.93 -5.24
CA GLY A 6 16.55 -26.32 -4.97
C GLY A 6 17.59 -27.15 -4.20
N ARG A 7 18.72 -26.59 -3.82
CA ARG A 7 19.72 -27.26 -2.96
C ARG A 7 19.36 -27.07 -1.47
N PRO A 8 19.74 -28.01 -0.60
CA PRO A 8 19.62 -27.82 0.85
C PRO A 8 20.36 -26.56 1.34
N GLY A 9 19.74 -25.77 2.19
CA GLY A 9 20.32 -24.56 2.76
C GLY A 9 20.39 -23.35 1.84
N VAL A 10 19.81 -23.41 0.64
CA VAL A 10 19.77 -22.29 -0.32
C VAL A 10 18.32 -21.99 -0.75
N GLY A 11 18.11 -20.78 -1.24
CA GLY A 11 16.79 -20.31 -1.68
C GLY A 11 16.86 -18.99 -2.42
N VAL A 12 15.69 -18.43 -2.71
CA VAL A 12 15.55 -17.08 -3.24
C VAL A 12 15.26 -16.13 -2.08
N ASN A 13 16.13 -15.16 -1.87
CA ASN A 13 15.98 -14.12 -0.86
C ASN A 13 15.82 -12.76 -1.53
N PRO A 14 14.58 -12.23 -1.70
CA PRO A 14 14.36 -10.92 -2.27
C PRO A 14 14.94 -9.82 -1.37
N LEU A 15 15.79 -8.98 -1.94
CA LEU A 15 16.25 -7.76 -1.28
C LEU A 15 15.22 -6.66 -1.55
N ARG A 16 14.30 -6.50 -0.64
CA ARG A 16 13.22 -5.53 -0.78
C ARG A 16 13.70 -4.12 -0.41
N GLY A 17 13.15 -3.09 -1.08
CA GLY A 17 13.58 -1.71 -0.90
C GLY A 17 13.02 -1.07 0.37
N GLN A 18 11.70 -1.02 0.49
CA GLN A 18 11.04 -0.32 1.59
C GLN A 18 10.96 -1.19 2.86
N ASN A 19 10.84 -0.49 3.99
CA ASN A 19 10.62 -1.15 5.26
C ASN A 19 9.25 -1.85 5.29
N ASN A 20 9.22 -3.07 5.80
CA ASN A 20 8.02 -3.90 5.92
C ASN A 20 7.30 -4.23 4.60
N VAL A 21 7.96 -4.18 3.45
CA VAL A 21 7.36 -4.60 2.18
C VAL A 21 6.88 -6.04 2.25
N GLN A 22 7.63 -6.93 2.90
CA GLN A 22 7.22 -8.31 3.09
C GLN A 22 5.89 -8.42 3.86
N GLY A 23 5.76 -7.70 4.98
CA GLY A 23 4.52 -7.70 5.76
C GLY A 23 3.34 -7.09 5.02
N SER A 24 3.58 -6.03 4.27
CA SER A 24 2.57 -5.42 3.40
C SER A 24 2.07 -6.42 2.34
N CYS A 25 2.97 -7.12 1.67
CA CYS A 25 2.63 -8.17 0.72
C CYS A 25 1.86 -9.33 1.39
N ASP A 26 2.29 -9.78 2.57
CA ASP A 26 1.61 -10.84 3.32
C ASP A 26 0.16 -10.48 3.66
N MET A 27 -0.12 -9.18 3.84
CA MET A 27 -1.46 -8.64 4.10
C MET A 27 -2.27 -8.31 2.85
N GLY A 28 -1.76 -8.63 1.66
CA GLY A 28 -2.50 -8.50 0.41
C GLY A 28 -2.42 -7.11 -0.25
N SER A 29 -1.34 -6.36 -0.02
CA SER A 29 -1.13 -5.06 -0.67
C SER A 29 -0.70 -5.21 -2.14
N PHE A 30 -1.51 -5.95 -2.90
CA PHE A 30 -1.36 -6.15 -4.35
C PHE A 30 -2.72 -5.98 -5.04
N PRO A 31 -2.75 -5.52 -6.29
CA PRO A 31 -4.02 -5.34 -7.00
C PRO A 31 -4.74 -6.64 -7.34
N HIS A 32 -4.10 -7.79 -7.20
CA HIS A 32 -4.62 -9.10 -7.58
C HIS A 32 -4.66 -10.13 -6.45
N GLU A 33 -4.23 -9.75 -5.22
CA GLU A 33 -4.13 -10.66 -4.09
C GLU A 33 -4.83 -10.14 -2.84
N LEU A 34 -5.40 -11.07 -2.12
CA LEU A 34 -5.95 -10.92 -0.77
C LEU A 34 -4.89 -11.39 0.26
N PRO A 35 -5.07 -11.15 1.56
CA PRO A 35 -4.14 -11.60 2.59
C PRO A 35 -3.70 -13.06 2.43
N GLY A 36 -2.41 -13.31 2.59
CA GLY A 36 -1.81 -14.63 2.41
C GLY A 36 -1.59 -15.04 0.95
N TYR A 37 -1.39 -14.08 0.05
CA TYR A 37 -1.14 -14.32 -1.39
C TYR A 37 -2.29 -15.07 -2.07
N ARG A 38 -3.52 -14.75 -1.72
CA ARG A 38 -4.74 -15.38 -2.21
C ARG A 38 -5.28 -14.60 -3.41
N HIS A 39 -5.24 -15.20 -4.60
CA HIS A 39 -5.60 -14.52 -5.85
C HIS A 39 -7.10 -14.25 -5.96
N VAL A 40 -7.48 -13.00 -6.28
CA VAL A 40 -8.88 -12.53 -6.35
C VAL A 40 -9.72 -13.24 -7.42
N LYS A 41 -9.11 -13.79 -8.49
CA LYS A 41 -9.82 -14.52 -9.54
C LYS A 41 -10.34 -15.89 -9.10
N ILE A 42 -9.91 -16.43 -7.95
CA ILE A 42 -10.32 -17.75 -7.47
C ILE A 42 -11.59 -17.60 -6.63
N ASP A 43 -12.72 -18.07 -7.14
CA ASP A 43 -14.04 -17.91 -6.50
C ASP A 43 -14.07 -18.46 -5.06
N ALA A 44 -13.52 -19.65 -4.84
CA ALA A 44 -13.45 -20.25 -3.49
C ALA A 44 -12.66 -19.40 -2.50
N VAL A 45 -11.65 -18.66 -2.97
CA VAL A 45 -10.87 -17.73 -2.17
C VAL A 45 -11.70 -16.49 -1.85
N ARG A 46 -12.32 -15.86 -2.88
CA ARG A 46 -13.15 -14.67 -2.66
C ARG A 46 -14.27 -14.93 -1.67
N THR A 47 -14.98 -16.06 -1.83
CA THR A 47 -16.08 -16.42 -0.94
C THR A 47 -15.68 -16.39 0.53
N VAL A 48 -14.51 -16.91 0.88
CA VAL A 48 -14.02 -16.89 2.27
C VAL A 48 -13.87 -15.46 2.79
N PHE A 49 -13.29 -14.55 2.00
CA PHE A 49 -13.11 -13.16 2.40
C PHE A 49 -14.40 -12.35 2.35
N GLU A 50 -15.27 -12.61 1.36
CA GLU A 50 -16.58 -11.99 1.27
C GLU A 50 -17.47 -12.32 2.48
N ASP A 51 -17.46 -13.59 2.89
CA ASP A 51 -18.21 -14.04 4.08
C ASP A 51 -17.63 -13.43 5.37
N MET A 52 -16.31 -13.34 5.47
CA MET A 52 -15.61 -12.78 6.65
C MET A 52 -15.83 -11.27 6.77
N TRP A 53 -15.77 -10.55 5.66
CA TRP A 53 -15.82 -9.08 5.63
C TRP A 53 -17.23 -8.52 5.40
N GLY A 54 -18.18 -9.35 5.00
CA GLY A 54 -19.57 -8.94 4.72
C GLY A 54 -19.69 -8.04 3.48
N VAL A 55 -18.77 -8.15 2.53
CA VAL A 55 -18.72 -7.34 1.30
C VAL A 55 -18.54 -8.22 0.08
N LYS A 56 -18.91 -7.71 -1.09
CA LYS A 56 -18.59 -8.35 -2.36
C LYS A 56 -17.26 -7.84 -2.89
N ILE A 57 -16.42 -8.76 -3.38
CA ILE A 57 -15.10 -8.49 -3.94
C ILE A 57 -15.16 -8.71 -5.45
N ASP A 58 -14.67 -7.74 -6.22
CA ASP A 58 -14.54 -7.88 -7.66
C ASP A 58 -13.58 -9.03 -7.99
N ASN A 59 -13.90 -9.81 -9.02
CA ASN A 59 -13.04 -10.88 -9.51
C ASN A 59 -11.94 -10.39 -10.45
N GLU A 60 -12.01 -9.14 -10.91
CA GLU A 60 -10.97 -8.54 -11.72
C GLU A 60 -9.89 -7.89 -10.85
N PRO A 61 -8.60 -8.16 -11.15
CA PRO A 61 -7.50 -7.47 -10.47
C PRO A 61 -7.56 -5.97 -10.70
N GLY A 62 -7.22 -5.21 -9.66
CA GLY A 62 -7.00 -3.77 -9.78
C GLY A 62 -5.81 -3.42 -10.67
N LEU A 63 -5.67 -2.14 -10.99
CA LEU A 63 -4.57 -1.61 -11.78
C LEU A 63 -3.24 -1.65 -11.01
N ARG A 64 -2.14 -1.87 -11.71
CA ARG A 64 -0.78 -1.63 -11.20
C ARG A 64 -0.40 -0.18 -11.39
N ILE A 65 0.61 0.30 -10.68
CA ILE A 65 1.01 1.73 -10.72
C ILE A 65 1.18 2.26 -12.14
N PRO A 66 1.94 1.62 -13.05
CA PRO A 66 2.04 2.14 -14.42
C PRO A 66 0.68 2.24 -15.13
N ASN A 67 -0.18 1.24 -14.96
CA ASN A 67 -1.52 1.24 -15.57
C ASN A 67 -2.46 2.27 -14.93
N MET A 68 -2.29 2.60 -13.63
CA MET A 68 -3.04 3.70 -13.00
C MET A 68 -2.67 5.03 -13.64
N LEU A 69 -1.37 5.25 -13.92
CA LEU A 69 -0.88 6.47 -14.56
C LEU A 69 -1.34 6.58 -16.02
N ASP A 70 -1.29 5.48 -16.77
CA ASP A 70 -1.86 5.42 -18.13
C ASP A 70 -3.35 5.79 -18.11
N ALA A 71 -4.12 5.14 -17.24
CA ALA A 71 -5.55 5.38 -17.08
C ALA A 71 -5.87 6.82 -16.60
N ALA A 72 -4.98 7.43 -15.82
CA ALA A 72 -5.11 8.82 -15.40
C ALA A 72 -4.94 9.78 -16.58
N VAL A 73 -3.90 9.58 -17.40
CA VAL A 73 -3.69 10.37 -18.63
C VAL A 73 -4.84 10.20 -19.61
N GLU A 74 -5.42 9.00 -19.72
CA GLU A 74 -6.61 8.71 -20.52
C GLU A 74 -7.90 9.27 -19.92
N GLY A 75 -7.88 9.73 -18.67
CA GLY A 75 -9.00 10.34 -17.98
C GLY A 75 -9.97 9.37 -17.30
N SER A 76 -9.66 8.09 -17.21
CA SER A 76 -10.50 7.07 -16.54
C SER A 76 -10.16 6.85 -15.08
N PHE A 77 -8.91 7.14 -14.64
CA PHE A 77 -8.48 7.07 -13.24
C PHE A 77 -8.45 8.47 -12.63
N LYS A 78 -9.37 8.75 -11.71
CA LYS A 78 -9.70 10.11 -11.25
C LYS A 78 -9.10 10.51 -9.90
N GLY A 79 -8.80 9.55 -9.05
CA GLY A 79 -8.33 9.83 -7.70
C GLY A 79 -7.29 8.85 -7.21
N LEU A 80 -6.34 9.35 -6.41
CA LEU A 80 -5.29 8.56 -5.80
C LEU A 80 -5.14 8.92 -4.32
N TYR A 81 -5.07 7.91 -3.46
CA TYR A 81 -4.55 8.04 -2.10
C TYR A 81 -3.19 7.34 -2.03
N CYS A 82 -2.13 8.14 -1.92
CA CYS A 82 -0.75 7.69 -1.86
C CYS A 82 -0.23 7.80 -0.43
N GLN A 83 0.14 6.67 0.17
CA GLN A 83 0.60 6.62 1.55
C GLN A 83 2.02 6.07 1.65
N GLY A 84 2.93 6.88 2.19
CA GLY A 84 4.31 6.48 2.48
C GLY A 84 5.14 6.17 1.25
N GLU A 85 4.87 6.80 0.13
CA GLU A 85 5.57 6.57 -1.14
C GLU A 85 5.71 7.87 -1.94
N ASP A 86 6.91 8.12 -2.44
CA ASP A 86 7.20 9.20 -3.39
C ASP A 86 7.26 8.63 -4.81
N ILE A 87 6.09 8.38 -5.39
CA ILE A 87 5.97 7.74 -6.71
C ILE A 87 6.60 8.55 -7.84
N LEU A 88 6.69 9.88 -7.71
CA LEU A 88 7.35 10.72 -8.71
C LEU A 88 8.84 10.44 -8.81
N GLN A 89 9.47 10.01 -7.70
CA GLN A 89 10.89 9.65 -7.68
C GLN A 89 11.14 8.15 -7.82
N SER A 90 10.25 7.30 -7.29
CA SER A 90 10.47 5.85 -7.25
C SER A 90 10.06 5.12 -8.52
N ASP A 91 9.07 5.62 -9.26
CA ASP A 91 8.63 4.99 -10.50
C ASP A 91 9.43 5.48 -11.72
N PRO A 92 9.68 4.58 -12.68
CA PRO A 92 10.37 4.95 -13.91
C PRO A 92 9.54 5.91 -14.75
N ASP A 93 10.22 6.69 -15.62
CA ASP A 93 9.62 7.72 -16.48
C ASP A 93 8.89 8.81 -15.67
N THR A 94 9.67 9.61 -14.95
CA THR A 94 9.19 10.74 -14.13
C THR A 94 8.26 11.70 -14.88
N LYS A 95 8.45 11.89 -16.21
CA LYS A 95 7.57 12.75 -17.01
C LYS A 95 6.17 12.17 -17.15
N HIS A 96 6.10 10.85 -17.37
CA HIS A 96 4.83 10.15 -17.46
C HIS A 96 4.11 10.13 -16.12
N VAL A 97 4.84 9.87 -15.03
CA VAL A 97 4.31 9.92 -13.65
C VAL A 97 3.72 11.30 -13.35
N ALA A 98 4.47 12.36 -13.65
CA ALA A 98 4.01 13.74 -13.48
C ALA A 98 2.74 14.05 -14.28
N ALA A 99 2.68 13.61 -15.52
CA ALA A 99 1.49 13.78 -16.37
C ALA A 99 0.27 13.04 -15.78
N GLY A 100 0.45 11.80 -15.31
CA GLY A 100 -0.61 11.02 -14.66
C GLY A 100 -1.13 11.69 -13.40
N LEU A 101 -0.23 12.13 -12.50
CA LEU A 101 -0.61 12.86 -11.28
C LEU A 101 -1.36 14.14 -11.57
N ALA A 102 -0.90 14.92 -12.56
CA ALA A 102 -1.53 16.19 -12.94
C ALA A 102 -2.91 16.01 -13.61
N ALA A 103 -3.19 14.84 -14.16
CA ALA A 103 -4.46 14.53 -14.83
C ALA A 103 -5.57 14.08 -13.87
N MET A 104 -5.24 13.77 -12.63
CA MET A 104 -6.22 13.29 -11.64
C MET A 104 -7.04 14.44 -11.03
N ASP A 105 -8.31 14.19 -10.79
CA ASP A 105 -9.22 15.16 -10.14
C ASP A 105 -8.90 15.31 -8.63
N CYS A 106 -8.36 14.27 -7.98
CA CYS A 106 -8.01 14.29 -6.57
C CYS A 106 -6.78 13.43 -6.28
N VAL A 107 -5.73 14.03 -5.77
CA VAL A 107 -4.53 13.35 -5.25
C VAL A 107 -4.40 13.68 -3.77
N ILE A 108 -4.42 12.65 -2.94
CA ILE A 108 -4.19 12.75 -1.50
C ILE A 108 -2.86 12.07 -1.22
N VAL A 109 -1.92 12.80 -0.62
CA VAL A 109 -0.63 12.26 -0.17
C VAL A 109 -0.60 12.21 1.34
N HIS A 110 -0.26 11.05 1.89
CA HIS A 110 -0.11 10.82 3.31
C HIS A 110 1.32 10.37 3.58
N ASP A 111 2.17 11.28 4.02
CA ASP A 111 3.60 11.01 4.20
C ASP A 111 4.21 11.81 5.36
N LEU A 112 5.44 11.46 5.72
CA LEU A 112 6.23 12.12 6.76
C LEU A 112 6.74 13.50 6.31
N PHE A 113 7.04 13.63 5.03
CA PHE A 113 7.66 14.81 4.44
C PHE A 113 6.89 15.25 3.20
N LEU A 114 6.94 16.55 2.94
CA LEU A 114 6.52 17.10 1.65
C LEU A 114 7.54 16.70 0.59
N ASN A 115 7.29 15.55 -0.03
CA ASN A 115 8.11 14.96 -1.08
C ASN A 115 7.73 15.51 -2.46
N GLU A 116 8.36 15.01 -3.53
CA GLU A 116 8.09 15.50 -4.89
C GLU A 116 6.67 15.17 -5.36
N THR A 117 6.13 14.01 -4.96
CA THR A 117 4.73 13.65 -5.24
C THR A 117 3.74 14.62 -4.60
N ALA A 118 4.09 15.17 -3.42
CA ALA A 118 3.25 16.13 -2.72
C ALA A 118 3.03 17.45 -3.48
N ASN A 119 3.88 17.79 -4.46
CA ASN A 119 3.67 18.94 -5.33
C ASN A 119 2.41 18.81 -6.21
N TYR A 120 1.91 17.59 -6.40
CA TYR A 120 0.67 17.28 -7.14
C TYR A 120 -0.51 17.01 -6.21
N ALA A 121 -0.31 17.04 -4.90
CA ALA A 121 -1.36 16.73 -3.93
C ALA A 121 -2.40 17.86 -3.82
N HIS A 122 -3.67 17.50 -3.89
CA HIS A 122 -4.78 18.37 -3.53
C HIS A 122 -4.94 18.43 -2.00
N VAL A 123 -4.58 17.34 -1.31
CA VAL A 123 -4.58 17.23 0.14
C VAL A 123 -3.30 16.54 0.59
N PHE A 124 -2.63 17.09 1.58
CA PHE A 124 -1.51 16.45 2.27
C PHE A 124 -1.90 16.12 3.70
N LEU A 125 -1.77 14.84 4.07
CA LEU A 125 -2.00 14.34 5.42
C LEU A 125 -0.64 14.00 6.05
N PRO A 126 -0.32 14.56 7.22
CA PRO A 126 0.95 14.27 7.88
C PRO A 126 0.96 12.84 8.43
N GLY A 127 1.95 12.06 8.04
CA GLY A 127 2.17 10.69 8.47
C GLY A 127 2.85 10.57 9.84
N SER A 128 2.92 9.34 10.34
CA SER A 128 3.63 8.96 11.57
C SER A 128 4.74 7.96 11.29
N THR A 129 5.86 8.09 12.00
CA THR A 129 6.98 7.15 11.89
C THR A 129 6.66 5.83 12.61
N PHE A 130 7.47 4.79 12.37
CA PHE A 130 7.35 3.52 13.12
C PHE A 130 7.64 3.68 14.63
N LEU A 131 8.29 4.76 15.06
CA LEU A 131 8.51 5.08 16.48
C LEU A 131 7.24 5.59 17.17
N GLU A 132 6.26 6.02 16.40
CA GLU A 132 5.02 6.66 16.85
C GLU A 132 3.82 5.70 16.83
N LYS A 133 4.02 4.43 16.47
CA LYS A 133 2.94 3.44 16.34
C LYS A 133 3.36 2.05 16.79
N ASP A 134 2.40 1.27 17.23
CA ASP A 134 2.53 -0.17 17.48
C ASP A 134 2.22 -0.96 16.21
N GLY A 135 2.83 -2.14 16.08
CA GLY A 135 2.57 -3.00 14.94
C GLY A 135 3.53 -4.17 14.82
N THR A 136 3.67 -4.70 13.62
CA THR A 136 4.62 -5.76 13.30
C THR A 136 5.31 -5.49 11.98
N PHE A 137 6.59 -5.85 11.90
CA PHE A 137 7.36 -5.87 10.66
C PHE A 137 7.78 -7.28 10.34
N THR A 138 7.62 -7.68 9.08
CA THR A 138 8.12 -8.95 8.58
C THR A 138 9.40 -8.71 7.77
N ASN A 139 10.50 -9.35 8.17
CA ASN A 139 11.78 -9.23 7.46
C ASN A 139 11.89 -10.20 6.27
N ALA A 140 13.01 -10.15 5.55
CA ALA A 140 13.28 -11.02 4.40
C ALA A 140 13.37 -12.53 4.76
N GLU A 141 13.64 -12.86 6.02
CA GLU A 141 13.58 -14.24 6.55
C GLU A 141 12.15 -14.68 6.86
N ARG A 142 11.15 -13.83 6.62
CA ARG A 142 9.74 -14.01 7.01
C ARG A 142 9.53 -14.11 8.52
N ARG A 143 10.45 -13.54 9.31
CA ARG A 143 10.27 -13.39 10.74
C ARG A 143 9.45 -12.16 11.05
N ILE A 144 8.37 -12.34 11.81
CA ILE A 144 7.51 -11.26 12.29
C ILE A 144 8.14 -10.68 13.57
N ASN A 145 8.46 -9.38 13.52
CA ASN A 145 9.04 -8.64 14.63
C ASN A 145 8.02 -7.64 15.18
N ARG A 146 7.86 -7.62 16.50
CA ARG A 146 7.00 -6.63 17.16
C ARG A 146 7.66 -5.25 17.12
N VAL A 147 6.92 -4.27 16.64
CA VAL A 147 7.26 -2.84 16.74
C VAL A 147 6.47 -2.25 17.91
N ARG A 148 7.15 -1.53 18.79
CA ARG A 148 6.54 -0.88 19.95
C ARG A 148 6.65 0.63 19.80
N LYS A 149 5.57 1.30 20.06
CA LYS A 149 5.53 2.76 20.09
C LYS A 149 6.50 3.28 21.18
N VAL A 150 7.33 4.22 20.80
CA VAL A 150 8.33 4.89 21.66
C VAL A 150 7.85 6.27 22.08
N MET A 151 7.09 6.95 21.23
CA MET A 151 6.61 8.30 21.44
C MET A 151 5.20 8.49 20.86
N ALA A 152 4.48 9.48 21.35
CA ALA A 152 3.18 9.83 20.79
C ALA A 152 3.32 10.34 19.34
N PRO A 153 2.36 10.05 18.45
CA PRO A 153 2.34 10.63 17.12
C PRO A 153 2.33 12.16 17.18
N ARG A 154 3.23 12.80 16.44
CA ARG A 154 3.36 14.26 16.44
C ARG A 154 2.10 14.96 15.90
N ASN A 155 1.41 14.34 14.97
CA ASN A 155 0.14 14.80 14.39
C ASN A 155 -1.10 14.34 15.19
N GLY A 156 -0.91 13.59 16.30
CA GLY A 156 -1.97 13.05 17.14
C GLY A 156 -2.50 11.68 16.73
N TYR A 157 -2.16 11.18 15.55
CA TYR A 157 -2.67 9.92 14.99
C TYR A 157 -1.56 9.06 14.39
N ALA A 158 -1.69 7.73 14.52
CA ALA A 158 -0.91 6.80 13.73
C ALA A 158 -1.50 6.68 12.29
N ASP A 159 -0.70 6.24 11.33
CA ASP A 159 -1.13 6.18 9.93
C ASP A 159 -2.40 5.33 9.73
N TRP A 160 -2.52 4.22 10.45
CA TRP A 160 -3.71 3.36 10.37
C TRP A 160 -4.96 4.06 10.94
N GLU A 161 -4.81 4.92 11.95
CA GLU A 161 -5.91 5.72 12.51
C GLU A 161 -6.37 6.76 11.50
N VAL A 162 -5.43 7.43 10.80
CA VAL A 162 -5.76 8.37 9.70
C VAL A 162 -6.50 7.65 8.59
N THR A 163 -6.04 6.45 8.19
CA THR A 163 -6.72 5.63 7.17
C THR A 163 -8.13 5.24 7.62
N GLN A 164 -8.31 4.85 8.89
CA GLN A 164 -9.64 4.55 9.44
C GLN A 164 -10.56 5.77 9.44
N LEU A 165 -10.06 6.93 9.88
CA LEU A 165 -10.83 8.19 9.88
C LEU A 165 -11.26 8.58 8.46
N PHE A 166 -10.36 8.46 7.50
CA PHE A 166 -10.64 8.72 6.10
C PHE A 166 -11.71 7.77 5.54
N ALA A 167 -11.55 6.45 5.77
CA ALA A 167 -12.53 5.46 5.35
C ALA A 167 -13.92 5.70 5.98
N ASN A 168 -13.96 6.06 7.27
CA ASN A 168 -15.20 6.36 7.98
C ASN A 168 -15.87 7.65 7.47
N ALA A 169 -15.08 8.66 7.09
CA ALA A 169 -15.60 9.86 6.44
C ALA A 169 -16.26 9.53 5.07
N MET A 170 -15.78 8.45 4.42
CA MET A 170 -16.39 7.90 3.19
C MET A 170 -17.52 6.89 3.45
N GLY A 171 -17.91 6.63 4.70
CA GLY A 171 -19.02 5.79 5.08
C GLY A 171 -18.70 4.31 5.35
N ALA A 172 -17.42 3.95 5.55
CA ALA A 172 -17.00 2.56 5.75
C ALA A 172 -17.38 1.98 7.12
N ASN A 173 -17.53 2.82 8.16
CA ASN A 173 -17.86 2.44 9.55
C ASN A 173 -16.88 1.42 10.15
N TRP A 174 -15.58 1.58 9.89
CA TRP A 174 -14.55 0.72 10.43
C TRP A 174 -14.24 1.06 11.90
N THR A 175 -13.96 0.02 12.68
CA THR A 175 -13.52 0.15 14.08
C THR A 175 -12.35 -0.79 14.32
N TYR A 176 -11.14 -0.23 14.37
CA TYR A 176 -9.92 -0.92 14.75
C TYR A 176 -9.42 -0.40 16.11
N THR A 177 -8.75 -1.28 16.87
CA THR A 177 -8.22 -0.97 18.20
C THR A 177 -6.76 -1.38 18.31
#